data_525a2ebe9be7f9fd32b69f91e4fb5554
#
_entry.id   525a2ebe9be7f9fd32b69f91e4fb5554
#
_cell.length_a   1.000
_cell.length_b   1.000
_cell.length_c   1.000
_cell.angle_alpha   90.00
_cell.angle_beta   90.00
_cell.angle_gamma   90.00
#
_symmetry.space_group_name_H-M   'P 1'
#
loop_
_entity.id
_entity.type
_entity.pdbx_description
1 polymer ?
#
loop_
_entity_poly.entity_id
_entity_poly.type
_entity_poly.pdbx_seq_one_letter_code
_entity_poly.pdbx_strand_id
1 'polypeptide(L)'
;IPWCSSSLRASLTGALLIAEELNISRAPVREALRELEHQGIVNYLPRRGTFVATFDHDDFQEIADIRFMIESRVIDILVGEGRLGPEDFRRLRGLIDQMVSISRSDSPLEEKISGYSEKDVQFHRYIWERSGRKWSLKILTDIFYQLRLAMMQDMILEQDMVRSAEMHYEIIESLERRDAEGAKKMLLRHIFSLWKERSRTEDH
;
A
#
# COMPACT_ATOMS: atom_id res chain seq x y z
N ILE A 1 22.17 -8.95 -4.57
CA ILE A 1 21.97 -9.44 -3.20
C ILE A 1 20.80 -10.43 -3.26
N PRO A 2 20.93 -11.69 -2.80
CA PRO A 2 19.98 -12.77 -3.09
C PRO A 2 18.77 -12.76 -2.17
N TRP A 3 18.06 -11.65 -2.02
CA TRP A 3 16.84 -11.55 -1.23
C TRP A 3 15.57 -11.82 -2.05
N CYS A 4 15.66 -11.78 -3.37
CA CYS A 4 14.47 -11.78 -4.23
C CYS A 4 13.99 -13.17 -4.70
N SER A 5 14.73 -14.26 -4.48
CA SER A 5 14.29 -15.56 -5.01
C SER A 5 14.31 -16.75 -4.07
N SER A 6 14.85 -16.64 -2.86
CA SER A 6 14.93 -17.79 -1.96
C SER A 6 14.68 -17.54 -0.47
N SER A 7 14.70 -16.31 0.02
CA SER A 7 14.59 -16.03 1.45
C SER A 7 13.24 -15.43 1.89
N LEU A 8 12.44 -14.86 1.01
CA LEU A 8 11.01 -14.59 1.28
C LEU A 8 10.13 -15.85 1.21
N ARG A 9 10.70 -16.97 0.84
CA ARG A 9 10.19 -18.30 1.23
C ARG A 9 10.57 -18.61 2.68
N ALA A 10 10.55 -17.63 3.57
CA ALA A 10 10.50 -17.89 4.98
C ALA A 10 9.18 -18.61 5.20
N SER A 11 9.24 -19.94 5.15
CA SER A 11 8.28 -20.77 5.81
C SER A 11 8.02 -20.07 7.15
N LEU A 12 6.87 -19.43 7.32
CA LEU A 12 6.33 -19.14 8.63
C LEU A 12 6.08 -20.51 9.25
N THR A 13 7.16 -21.17 9.61
CA THR A 13 7.19 -22.56 10.07
C THR A 13 6.40 -22.63 11.36
N GLY A 14 5.10 -22.81 11.14
CA GLY A 14 4.13 -23.15 12.15
C GLY A 14 3.80 -22.01 13.10
N ALA A 15 2.52 -21.89 13.43
CA ALA A 15 2.02 -21.04 14.52
C ALA A 15 2.78 -21.24 15.85
N LEU A 16 3.60 -22.27 15.95
CA LEU A 16 4.45 -22.56 17.09
C LEU A 16 5.62 -21.57 17.21
N LEU A 17 6.40 -21.38 16.16
CA LEU A 17 7.57 -20.49 16.21
C LEU A 17 7.15 -19.03 16.41
N ILE A 18 6.10 -18.59 15.70
CA ILE A 18 5.56 -17.24 15.90
C ILE A 18 5.05 -17.06 17.33
N ALA A 19 4.36 -18.07 17.89
CA ALA A 19 3.86 -18.03 19.25
C ALA A 19 5.01 -17.95 20.28
N GLU A 20 6.11 -18.69 20.04
CA GLU A 20 7.30 -18.66 20.87
C GLU A 20 8.00 -17.29 20.77
N GLU A 21 8.19 -16.77 19.56
CA GLU A 21 8.85 -15.48 19.32
C GLU A 21 8.09 -14.31 19.94
N LEU A 22 6.75 -14.33 19.82
CA LEU A 22 5.86 -13.30 20.38
C LEU A 22 5.49 -13.54 21.84
N ASN A 23 5.95 -14.67 22.44
CA ASN A 23 5.61 -15.09 23.80
C ASN A 23 4.09 -15.12 24.08
N ILE A 24 3.30 -15.68 23.13
CA ILE A 24 1.85 -15.86 23.25
C ILE A 24 1.44 -17.30 22.95
N SER A 25 0.16 -17.63 23.20
CA SER A 25 -0.35 -18.98 22.87
C SER A 25 -0.56 -19.15 21.33
N ARG A 26 -0.63 -20.41 20.87
CA ARG A 26 -0.81 -20.76 19.45
C ARG A 26 -2.18 -20.38 18.89
N ALA A 27 -3.21 -20.26 19.74
CA ALA A 27 -4.57 -20.00 19.28
C ALA A 27 -4.70 -18.64 18.60
N PRO A 28 -4.32 -17.50 19.21
CA PRO A 28 -4.40 -16.19 18.57
C PRO A 28 -3.50 -16.10 17.30
N VAL A 29 -2.35 -16.81 17.29
CA VAL A 29 -1.50 -16.85 16.08
C VAL A 29 -2.22 -17.53 14.92
N ARG A 30 -2.91 -18.64 15.16
CA ARG A 30 -3.69 -19.32 14.12
C ARG A 30 -4.85 -18.48 13.60
N GLU A 31 -5.52 -17.74 14.49
CA GLU A 31 -6.59 -16.82 14.09
C GLU A 31 -6.03 -15.69 13.23
N ALA A 32 -4.93 -15.08 13.64
CA ALA A 32 -4.25 -14.04 12.86
C ALA A 32 -3.79 -14.56 11.48
N LEU A 33 -3.21 -15.75 11.42
CA LEU A 33 -2.78 -16.34 10.14
C LEU A 33 -3.96 -16.64 9.22
N ARG A 34 -5.11 -17.08 9.74
CA ARG A 34 -6.34 -17.26 8.94
C ARG A 34 -6.88 -15.93 8.41
N GLU A 35 -6.84 -14.89 9.23
CA GLU A 35 -7.25 -13.55 8.81
C GLU A 35 -6.33 -13.02 7.70
N LEU A 36 -5.00 -13.18 7.85
CA LEU A 36 -4.03 -12.83 6.82
C LEU A 36 -4.20 -13.66 5.53
N GLU A 37 -4.58 -14.94 5.66
CA GLU A 37 -4.90 -15.79 4.50
C GLU A 37 -6.17 -15.31 3.79
N HIS A 38 -7.20 -14.95 4.55
CA HIS A 38 -8.44 -14.40 4.00
C HIS A 38 -8.19 -13.05 3.29
N GLN A 39 -7.23 -12.27 3.77
CA GLN A 39 -6.79 -11.01 3.15
C GLN A 39 -5.83 -11.24 1.96
N GLY A 40 -5.44 -12.47 1.66
CA GLY A 40 -4.49 -12.79 0.58
C GLY A 40 -3.04 -12.38 0.85
N ILE A 41 -2.69 -12.05 2.11
CA ILE A 41 -1.34 -11.67 2.51
C ILE A 41 -0.44 -12.89 2.70
N VAL A 42 -1.04 -14.01 3.09
CA VAL A 42 -0.35 -15.29 3.23
C VAL A 42 -1.12 -16.39 2.53
N ASN A 43 -0.42 -17.45 2.10
CA ASN A 43 -0.98 -18.64 1.53
C ASN A 43 -0.71 -19.83 2.45
N TYR A 44 -1.74 -20.58 2.84
CA TYR A 44 -1.58 -21.83 3.56
C TYR A 44 -1.43 -23.00 2.58
N LEU A 45 -0.31 -23.70 2.66
CA LEU A 45 -0.07 -24.92 1.89
C LEU A 45 -0.14 -26.14 2.83
N PRO A 46 -1.10 -27.08 2.61
CA PRO A 46 -1.22 -28.26 3.43
C PRO A 46 0.11 -29.02 3.54
N ARG A 47 0.50 -29.40 4.76
CA ARG A 47 1.74 -30.08 5.11
C ARG A 47 3.04 -29.31 4.85
N ARG A 48 2.97 -28.06 4.32
CA ARG A 48 4.12 -27.20 4.03
C ARG A 48 4.17 -25.95 4.91
N GLY A 49 3.01 -25.51 5.47
CA GLY A 49 2.92 -24.36 6.33
C GLY A 49 2.30 -23.14 5.65
N THR A 50 2.47 -21.97 6.27
CA THR A 50 1.99 -20.68 5.78
C THR A 50 3.16 -19.92 5.18
N PHE A 51 2.94 -19.29 4.04
CA PHE A 51 3.94 -18.53 3.28
C PHE A 51 3.38 -17.13 2.99
N VAL A 52 4.25 -16.13 2.96
CA VAL A 52 3.88 -14.79 2.49
C VAL A 52 3.49 -14.89 1.01
N ALA A 53 2.37 -14.27 0.64
CA ALA A 53 1.95 -14.20 -0.75
C ALA A 53 2.99 -13.45 -1.59
N THR A 54 3.20 -13.90 -2.81
CA THR A 54 4.04 -13.23 -3.80
C THR A 54 3.13 -12.75 -4.91
N PHE A 55 3.31 -11.52 -5.34
CA PHE A 55 2.60 -10.91 -6.46
C PHE A 55 3.54 -10.85 -7.65
N ASP A 56 3.07 -11.35 -8.78
CA ASP A 56 3.77 -11.16 -10.03
C ASP A 56 3.35 -9.82 -10.69
N HIS A 57 3.89 -9.60 -11.88
CA HIS A 57 3.60 -8.38 -12.64
C HIS A 57 2.12 -8.25 -12.99
N ASP A 58 1.53 -9.32 -13.45
CA ASP A 58 0.15 -9.33 -13.96
C ASP A 58 -0.83 -9.13 -12.80
N ASP A 59 -0.59 -9.77 -11.66
CA ASP A 59 -1.35 -9.56 -10.42
C ASP A 59 -1.34 -8.08 -10.00
N PHE A 60 -0.15 -7.47 -9.98
CA PHE A 60 -0.01 -6.06 -9.61
C PHE A 60 -0.78 -5.16 -10.58
N GLN A 61 -0.64 -5.38 -11.88
CA GLN A 61 -1.29 -4.54 -12.89
C GLN A 61 -2.81 -4.64 -12.78
N GLU A 62 -3.36 -5.85 -12.62
CA GLU A 62 -4.79 -6.04 -12.45
C GLU A 62 -5.32 -5.33 -11.19
N ILE A 63 -4.65 -5.48 -10.06
CA ILE A 63 -5.02 -4.82 -8.80
C ILE A 63 -4.91 -3.30 -8.93
N ALA A 64 -3.86 -2.79 -9.56
CA ALA A 64 -3.63 -1.36 -9.79
C ALA A 64 -4.73 -0.76 -10.68
N ASP A 65 -5.16 -1.47 -11.73
CA ASP A 65 -6.24 -1.05 -12.61
C ASP A 65 -7.58 -0.98 -11.87
N ILE A 66 -7.91 -1.99 -11.06
CA ILE A 66 -9.13 -2.01 -10.23
C ILE A 66 -9.09 -0.85 -9.23
N ARG A 67 -7.97 -0.63 -8.57
CA ARG A 67 -7.75 0.49 -7.65
C ARG A 67 -8.00 1.82 -8.35
N PHE A 68 -7.38 2.03 -9.50
CA PHE A 68 -7.52 3.27 -10.27
C PHE A 68 -8.96 3.53 -10.70
N MET A 69 -9.69 2.51 -11.16
CA MET A 69 -11.11 2.65 -11.53
C MET A 69 -11.97 3.12 -10.35
N ILE A 70 -11.80 2.52 -9.18
CA ILE A 70 -12.62 2.86 -8.00
C ILE A 70 -12.20 4.20 -7.42
N GLU A 71 -10.91 4.48 -7.30
CA GLU A 71 -10.40 5.75 -6.77
C GLU A 71 -10.73 6.93 -7.72
N SER A 72 -10.71 6.72 -9.03
CA SER A 72 -11.17 7.74 -9.98
C SER A 72 -12.62 8.15 -9.72
N ARG A 73 -13.51 7.17 -9.45
CA ARG A 73 -14.88 7.47 -9.06
C ARG A 73 -14.99 8.17 -7.70
N VAL A 74 -14.14 7.82 -6.75
CA VAL A 74 -14.03 8.53 -5.45
C VAL A 74 -13.66 10.00 -5.69
N ILE A 75 -12.66 10.28 -6.52
CA ILE A 75 -12.24 11.66 -6.89
C ILE A 75 -13.40 12.44 -7.49
N ASP A 76 -14.15 11.85 -8.44
CA ASP A 76 -15.33 12.53 -9.03
C ASP A 76 -16.35 12.95 -7.98
N ILE A 77 -16.60 12.10 -6.99
CA ILE A 77 -17.54 12.37 -5.91
C ILE A 77 -17.01 13.48 -5.01
N LEU A 78 -15.74 13.40 -4.61
CA LEU A 78 -15.12 14.40 -3.73
C LEU A 78 -15.15 15.79 -4.33
N VAL A 79 -14.81 15.90 -5.61
CA VAL A 79 -14.79 17.17 -6.34
C VAL A 79 -16.21 17.65 -6.65
N GLY A 80 -17.05 16.77 -7.23
CA GLY A 80 -18.41 17.13 -7.67
C GLY A 80 -19.34 17.51 -6.52
N GLU A 81 -19.19 16.87 -5.36
CA GLU A 81 -20.00 17.11 -4.17
C GLU A 81 -19.32 18.08 -3.16
N GLY A 82 -18.07 18.51 -3.43
CA GLY A 82 -17.32 19.43 -2.57
C GLY A 82 -17.05 18.87 -1.17
N ARG A 83 -16.67 17.60 -1.07
CA ARG A 83 -16.59 16.88 0.20
C ARG A 83 -15.33 17.13 1.01
N LEU A 84 -14.33 17.80 0.42
CA LEU A 84 -13.08 18.14 1.10
C LEU A 84 -13.05 19.63 1.41
N GLY A 85 -12.74 19.95 2.66
CA GLY A 85 -12.54 21.32 3.15
C GLY A 85 -11.11 21.58 3.60
N PRO A 86 -10.80 22.80 4.07
CA PRO A 86 -9.45 23.18 4.48
C PRO A 86 -8.83 22.30 5.56
N GLU A 87 -9.64 21.76 6.47
CA GLU A 87 -9.19 20.85 7.52
C GLU A 87 -8.74 19.49 6.96
N ASP A 88 -9.49 18.96 5.96
CA ASP A 88 -9.16 17.73 5.28
C ASP A 88 -7.80 17.86 4.58
N PHE A 89 -7.58 18.95 3.85
CA PHE A 89 -6.31 19.21 3.17
C PHE A 89 -5.14 19.40 4.15
N ARG A 90 -5.37 20.05 5.28
CA ARG A 90 -4.34 20.19 6.33
C ARG A 90 -3.93 18.81 6.87
N ARG A 91 -4.90 17.95 7.14
CA ARG A 91 -4.65 16.58 7.60
C ARG A 91 -3.90 15.75 6.56
N LEU A 92 -4.32 15.80 5.29
CA LEU A 92 -3.66 15.09 4.20
C LEU A 92 -2.21 15.55 4.01
N ARG A 93 -1.94 16.86 4.03
CA ARG A 93 -0.57 17.40 3.99
C ARG A 93 0.27 16.88 5.16
N GLY A 94 -0.27 16.87 6.36
CA GLY A 94 0.43 16.33 7.53
C GLY A 94 0.80 14.85 7.41
N LEU A 95 0.02 14.04 6.71
CA LEU A 95 0.38 12.65 6.42
C LEU A 95 1.53 12.56 5.40
N ILE A 96 1.52 13.42 4.38
CA ILE A 96 2.61 13.49 3.40
C ILE A 96 3.90 13.97 4.06
N ASP A 97 3.83 15.01 4.90
CA ASP A 97 4.99 15.53 5.65
C ASP A 97 5.62 14.43 6.52
N GLN A 98 4.79 13.56 7.14
CA GLN A 98 5.26 12.42 7.90
C GLN A 98 5.95 11.38 6.99
N MET A 99 5.39 11.05 5.82
CA MET A 99 6.02 10.14 4.85
C MET A 99 7.39 10.67 4.41
N VAL A 100 7.49 11.97 4.07
CA VAL A 100 8.75 12.63 3.69
C VAL A 100 9.76 12.59 4.85
N SER A 101 9.31 12.88 6.07
CA SER A 101 10.18 12.86 7.26
C SER A 101 10.73 11.46 7.53
N ILE A 102 9.87 10.42 7.46
CA ILE A 102 10.28 9.03 7.63
C ILE A 102 11.30 8.64 6.55
N SER A 103 11.04 9.00 5.29
CA SER A 103 11.93 8.70 4.17
C SER A 103 13.33 9.31 4.32
N ARG A 104 13.42 10.48 4.92
CA ARG A 104 14.68 11.22 5.17
C ARG A 104 15.36 10.85 6.48
N SER A 105 14.72 10.06 7.35
CA SER A 105 15.29 9.69 8.65
C SER A 105 16.50 8.76 8.50
N ASP A 106 17.31 8.66 9.56
CA ASP A 106 18.44 7.73 9.65
C ASP A 106 18.02 6.35 10.18
N SER A 107 16.72 6.09 10.32
CA SER A 107 16.18 4.80 10.77
C SER A 107 16.57 3.66 9.81
N PRO A 108 16.63 2.41 10.30
CA PRO A 108 16.80 1.24 9.45
C PRO A 108 15.77 1.18 8.32
N LEU A 109 16.17 0.66 7.16
CA LEU A 109 15.30 0.62 5.96
C LEU A 109 13.95 -0.05 6.23
N GLU A 110 13.93 -1.14 6.99
CA GLU A 110 12.71 -1.86 7.35
C GLU A 110 11.72 -1.00 8.15
N GLU A 111 12.22 -0.20 9.09
CA GLU A 111 11.41 0.73 9.86
C GLU A 111 10.86 1.87 8.98
N LYS A 112 11.70 2.40 8.07
CA LYS A 112 11.25 3.40 7.10
C LYS A 112 10.11 2.86 6.23
N ILE A 113 10.29 1.68 5.64
CA ILE A 113 9.29 1.04 4.78
C ILE A 113 7.98 0.83 5.56
N SER A 114 8.06 0.30 6.76
CA SER A 114 6.88 0.06 7.60
C SER A 114 6.15 1.36 7.94
N GLY A 115 6.88 2.36 8.43
CA GLY A 115 6.33 3.65 8.82
C GLY A 115 5.76 4.43 7.64
N TYR A 116 6.48 4.46 6.51
CA TYR A 116 6.01 5.06 5.27
C TYR A 116 4.69 4.43 4.81
N SER A 117 4.69 3.11 4.65
CA SER A 117 3.53 2.35 4.20
C SER A 117 2.31 2.54 5.10
N GLU A 118 2.50 2.71 6.41
CA GLU A 118 1.40 3.03 7.33
C GLU A 118 0.78 4.40 7.02
N LYS A 119 1.59 5.42 6.74
CA LYS A 119 1.10 6.77 6.43
C LYS A 119 0.47 6.84 5.05
N ASP A 120 1.00 6.13 4.09
CA ASP A 120 0.44 5.97 2.75
C ASP A 120 -0.98 5.35 2.80
N VAL A 121 -1.13 4.26 3.56
CA VAL A 121 -2.46 3.66 3.83
C VAL A 121 -3.40 4.68 4.46
N GLN A 122 -2.96 5.42 5.48
CA GLN A 122 -3.78 6.42 6.17
C GLN A 122 -4.21 7.55 5.22
N PHE A 123 -3.32 7.99 4.31
CA PHE A 123 -3.61 9.02 3.32
C PHE A 123 -4.71 8.58 2.36
N HIS A 124 -4.54 7.45 1.69
CA HIS A 124 -5.52 6.95 0.72
C HIS A 124 -6.85 6.61 1.37
N ARG A 125 -6.83 5.91 2.49
CA ARG A 125 -8.03 5.56 3.24
C ARG A 125 -8.83 6.79 3.67
N TYR A 126 -8.16 7.86 4.11
CA TYR A 126 -8.84 9.10 4.48
C TYR A 126 -9.64 9.69 3.31
N ILE A 127 -9.05 9.72 2.11
CA ILE A 127 -9.71 10.17 0.87
C ILE A 127 -10.94 9.29 0.59
N TRP A 128 -10.81 7.98 0.69
CA TRP A 128 -11.92 7.05 0.45
C TRP A 128 -13.06 7.23 1.44
N GLU A 129 -12.76 7.38 2.72
CA GLU A 129 -13.73 7.63 3.79
C GLU A 129 -14.52 8.92 3.54
N ARG A 130 -13.85 9.99 3.10
CA ARG A 130 -14.49 11.27 2.77
C ARG A 130 -15.48 11.18 1.61
N SER A 131 -15.35 10.21 0.73
CA SER A 131 -16.33 9.97 -0.33
C SER A 131 -17.71 9.54 0.19
N GLY A 132 -17.78 8.98 1.38
CA GLY A 132 -19.01 8.42 1.97
C GLY A 132 -19.50 7.14 1.29
N ARG A 133 -18.70 6.51 0.42
CA ARG A 133 -19.08 5.33 -0.36
C ARG A 133 -18.58 4.04 0.33
N LYS A 134 -19.42 3.45 1.18
CA LYS A 134 -19.05 2.31 2.03
C LYS A 134 -18.52 1.09 1.26
N TRP A 135 -19.05 0.81 0.06
CA TRP A 135 -18.61 -0.32 -0.74
C TRP A 135 -17.27 -0.05 -1.44
N SER A 136 -17.07 1.18 -1.95
CA SER A 136 -15.76 1.60 -2.46
C SER A 136 -14.69 1.52 -1.38
N LEU A 137 -14.98 2.03 -0.18
CA LEU A 137 -14.08 1.93 0.96
C LEU A 137 -13.74 0.49 1.30
N LYS A 138 -14.75 -0.41 1.35
CA LYS A 138 -14.53 -1.82 1.67
C LYS A 138 -13.61 -2.47 0.63
N ILE A 139 -13.95 -2.37 -0.66
CA ILE A 139 -13.19 -3.01 -1.73
C ILE A 139 -11.76 -2.47 -1.76
N LEU A 140 -11.60 -1.13 -1.71
CA LEU A 140 -10.28 -0.50 -1.72
C LEU A 140 -9.45 -0.92 -0.49
N THR A 141 -10.05 -1.07 0.68
CA THR A 141 -9.35 -1.54 1.88
C THR A 141 -8.88 -2.99 1.68
N ASP A 142 -9.74 -3.87 1.16
CA ASP A 142 -9.43 -5.28 0.97
C ASP A 142 -8.26 -5.46 -0.03
N ILE A 143 -8.28 -4.76 -1.17
CA ILE A 143 -7.20 -4.85 -2.18
C ILE A 143 -5.93 -4.09 -1.75
N PHE A 144 -6.04 -3.07 -0.92
CA PHE A 144 -4.90 -2.25 -0.53
C PHE A 144 -3.92 -2.99 0.38
N TYR A 145 -4.38 -3.96 1.17
CA TYR A 145 -3.47 -4.81 1.94
C TYR A 145 -2.56 -5.66 1.05
N GLN A 146 -3.10 -6.14 -0.08
CA GLN A 146 -2.32 -6.89 -1.07
C GLN A 146 -1.31 -5.97 -1.78
N LEU A 147 -1.77 -4.79 -2.24
CA LEU A 147 -0.89 -3.78 -2.82
C LEU A 147 0.21 -3.33 -1.87
N ARG A 148 -0.11 -3.14 -0.59
CA ARG A 148 0.87 -2.76 0.43
C ARG A 148 2.01 -3.77 0.48
N LEU A 149 1.71 -5.07 0.43
CA LEU A 149 2.73 -6.10 0.42
C LEU A 149 3.60 -6.02 -0.83
N ALA A 150 2.99 -5.87 -2.01
CA ALA A 150 3.70 -5.68 -3.26
C ALA A 150 4.56 -4.40 -3.25
N MET A 151 4.01 -3.28 -2.78
CA MET A 151 4.74 -2.02 -2.62
C MET A 151 5.92 -2.14 -1.66
N MET A 152 5.75 -2.82 -0.53
CA MET A 152 6.86 -3.04 0.42
C MET A 152 7.99 -3.86 -0.22
N GLN A 153 7.68 -4.83 -1.06
CA GLN A 153 8.67 -5.60 -1.80
C GLN A 153 9.41 -4.72 -2.82
N ASP A 154 8.69 -3.83 -3.50
CA ASP A 154 9.29 -2.89 -4.47
C ASP A 154 10.08 -1.77 -3.79
N MET A 155 9.61 -1.22 -2.67
CA MET A 155 10.33 -0.18 -1.91
C MET A 155 11.69 -0.67 -1.36
N ILE A 156 11.85 -1.98 -1.14
CA ILE A 156 13.16 -2.58 -0.82
C ILE A 156 14.13 -2.44 -2.01
N LEU A 157 13.60 -2.38 -3.23
CA LEU A 157 14.38 -2.31 -4.46
C LEU A 157 14.57 -0.86 -4.96
N GLU A 158 13.64 0.05 -4.62
CA GLU A 158 13.69 1.45 -5.03
C GLU A 158 14.24 2.37 -3.95
N GLN A 159 15.15 3.26 -4.36
CA GLN A 159 15.84 4.18 -3.45
C GLN A 159 15.15 5.54 -3.28
N ASP A 160 14.05 5.84 -3.98
CA ASP A 160 13.44 7.18 -3.97
C ASP A 160 12.07 7.26 -3.28
N MET A 161 12.05 6.86 -2.00
CA MET A 161 10.87 6.99 -1.14
C MET A 161 10.40 8.45 -0.99
N VAL A 162 11.35 9.41 -1.02
CA VAL A 162 11.03 10.84 -0.90
C VAL A 162 10.19 11.30 -2.08
N ARG A 163 10.61 10.97 -3.30
CA ARG A 163 9.87 11.31 -4.52
C ARG A 163 8.48 10.67 -4.53
N SER A 164 8.39 9.41 -4.12
CA SER A 164 7.09 8.71 -4.01
C SER A 164 6.15 9.43 -3.03
N ALA A 165 6.66 9.88 -1.87
CA ALA A 165 5.89 10.67 -0.92
C ALA A 165 5.45 12.02 -1.52
N GLU A 166 6.34 12.73 -2.19
CA GLU A 166 6.08 14.05 -2.76
C GLU A 166 5.02 14.03 -3.88
N MET A 167 4.87 12.91 -4.60
CA MET A 167 3.81 12.76 -5.61
C MET A 167 2.39 12.91 -5.03
N HIS A 168 2.18 12.63 -3.76
CA HIS A 168 0.89 12.83 -3.10
C HIS A 168 0.48 14.31 -3.02
N TYR A 169 1.44 15.25 -2.97
CA TYR A 169 1.11 16.68 -3.04
C TYR A 169 0.43 17.06 -4.35
N GLU A 170 0.89 16.50 -5.48
CA GLU A 170 0.30 16.77 -6.80
C GLU A 170 -1.18 16.34 -6.85
N ILE A 171 -1.53 15.24 -6.15
CA ILE A 171 -2.92 14.76 -6.04
C ILE A 171 -3.77 15.76 -5.25
N ILE A 172 -3.33 16.14 -4.03
CA ILE A 172 -4.13 17.02 -3.18
C ILE A 172 -4.21 18.45 -3.73
N GLU A 173 -3.19 18.96 -4.40
CA GLU A 173 -3.23 20.26 -5.08
C GLU A 173 -4.27 20.29 -6.20
N SER A 174 -4.41 19.19 -6.95
CA SER A 174 -5.46 19.08 -7.96
C SER A 174 -6.85 19.02 -7.32
N LEU A 175 -7.00 18.28 -6.22
CA LEU A 175 -8.26 18.23 -5.45
C LEU A 175 -8.62 19.60 -4.86
N GLU A 176 -7.66 20.39 -4.34
CA GLU A 176 -7.89 21.75 -3.84
C GLU A 176 -8.38 22.68 -4.94
N ARG A 177 -7.83 22.56 -6.14
CA ARG A 177 -8.27 23.33 -7.32
C ARG A 177 -9.58 22.81 -7.92
N ARG A 178 -10.17 21.76 -7.33
CA ARG A 178 -11.35 21.06 -7.85
C ARG A 178 -11.15 20.52 -9.28
N ASP A 179 -9.93 20.17 -9.63
CA ASP A 179 -9.56 19.58 -10.90
C ASP A 179 -9.58 18.05 -10.78
N ALA A 180 -10.76 17.45 -11.06
CA ALA A 180 -10.92 16.02 -10.96
C ALA A 180 -10.04 15.26 -11.97
N GLU A 181 -9.92 15.76 -13.20
CA GLU A 181 -9.13 15.10 -14.24
C GLU A 181 -7.62 15.20 -13.93
N GLY A 182 -7.16 16.34 -13.43
CA GLY A 182 -5.79 16.52 -12.93
C GLY A 182 -5.50 15.56 -11.78
N ALA A 183 -6.39 15.46 -10.80
CA ALA A 183 -6.23 14.55 -9.66
C ALA A 183 -6.15 13.07 -10.09
N LYS A 184 -7.02 12.63 -11.02
CA LYS A 184 -6.98 11.28 -11.59
C LYS A 184 -5.67 11.01 -12.33
N LYS A 185 -5.19 11.98 -13.12
CA LYS A 185 -3.91 11.85 -13.85
C LYS A 185 -2.74 11.71 -12.88
N MET A 186 -2.72 12.48 -11.79
CA MET A 186 -1.66 12.37 -10.77
C MET A 186 -1.77 11.06 -10.00
N LEU A 187 -2.99 10.62 -9.66
CA LEU A 187 -3.22 9.32 -9.04
C LEU A 187 -2.73 8.17 -9.92
N LEU A 188 -3.06 8.17 -11.21
CA LEU A 188 -2.59 7.15 -12.16
C LEU A 188 -1.06 7.09 -12.20
N ARG A 189 -0.42 8.26 -12.30
CA ARG A 189 1.04 8.35 -12.28
C ARG A 189 1.62 7.83 -10.97
N HIS A 190 1.00 8.15 -9.84
CA HIS A 190 1.42 7.68 -8.52
C HIS A 190 1.30 6.14 -8.40
N ILE A 191 0.15 5.56 -8.75
CA ILE A 191 -0.09 4.11 -8.67
C ILE A 191 0.94 3.33 -9.50
N PHE A 192 1.26 3.80 -10.70
CA PHE A 192 2.15 3.11 -11.63
C PHE A 192 3.61 3.61 -11.59
N SER A 193 3.96 4.57 -10.72
CA SER A 193 5.33 5.10 -10.63
C SER A 193 6.33 4.04 -10.20
N LEU A 194 5.97 3.24 -9.22
CA LEU A 194 6.80 2.20 -8.64
C LEU A 194 7.11 1.07 -9.62
N TRP A 195 6.27 0.93 -10.67
CA TRP A 195 6.36 -0.19 -11.60
C TRP A 195 7.09 0.10 -12.91
N LYS A 196 7.04 1.33 -13.39
CA LYS A 196 7.63 1.71 -14.68
C LYS A 196 9.16 1.58 -14.77
N GLU A 197 9.84 1.53 -13.64
CA GLU A 197 11.30 1.40 -13.62
C GLU A 197 11.76 -0.06 -13.74
N ARG A 198 10.94 -1.03 -13.34
CA ARG A 198 11.26 -2.47 -13.39
C ARG A 198 11.37 -3.01 -14.83
N SER A 199 10.48 -2.59 -15.72
CA SER A 199 10.52 -2.99 -17.14
C SER A 199 11.73 -2.43 -17.90
N ARG A 200 12.47 -1.47 -17.33
CA ARG A 200 13.71 -0.93 -17.95
C ARG A 200 14.98 -1.66 -17.50
N THR A 201 14.94 -2.41 -16.42
CA THR A 201 16.10 -3.12 -15.87
C THR A 201 16.16 -4.59 -16.29
N GLU A 202 15.07 -5.16 -16.81
CA GLU A 202 15.04 -6.54 -17.31
C GLU A 202 15.41 -6.67 -18.80
N ASP A 203 15.50 -5.55 -19.55
CA ASP A 203 15.91 -5.49 -20.95
C ASP A 203 17.43 -5.19 -21.15
N HIS A 204 18.24 -5.38 -20.12
CA HIS A 204 19.69 -5.29 -20.16
C HIS A 204 20.30 -6.48 -19.41
#